data_933393a28b71f992d1b354fb0dc9bbff
#
_entry.id   933393a28b71f992d1b354fb0dc9bbff
#
_cell.length_a   1.000
_cell.length_b   1.000
_cell.length_c   1.000
_cell.angle_alpha   90.00
_cell.angle_beta   90.00
_cell.angle_gamma   90.00
#
_symmetry.space_group_name_H-M   'P 1'
#
loop_
_entity.id
_entity.type
_entity.pdbx_description
1 polymer ?
#
loop_
_entity_poly.entity_id
_entity_poly.type
_entity_poly.pdbx_seq_one_letter_code
_entity_poly.pdbx_strand_id
1 'polypeptide(L)'
;MADFETTTQEAMERTGADHTEVWAWAICPIPCNYEQRDVVIGNSLDSFMEWCKKNLHEDDIVFFHNLTFDGSFIMSWLLNHGYKQEKCGWKNKKHFRNYDLLAGSMAGFYSLTMGMGKGAFRFQDSAKLLAFTVYEIGESFQTKVRKSLIDYDVHDKAGEF
;
A
#
# COMPACT_ATOMS: atom_id res chain seq x y z
N MET A 1 -6.22 -3.93 5.37
CA MET A 1 -6.15 -3.78 3.89
C MET A 1 -5.86 -2.33 3.57
N ALA A 2 -5.02 -2.06 2.57
CA ALA A 2 -4.64 -0.70 2.20
C ALA A 2 -4.74 -0.50 0.68
N ASP A 3 -4.81 0.77 0.25
CA ASP A 3 -4.86 1.19 -1.14
C ASP A 3 -4.26 2.60 -1.28
N PHE A 4 -3.69 2.90 -2.46
CA PHE A 4 -3.15 4.22 -2.79
C PHE A 4 -3.91 4.84 -3.95
N GLU A 5 -4.07 6.15 -3.87
CA GLU A 5 -4.48 6.98 -5.00
C GLU A 5 -3.29 7.79 -5.50
N THR A 6 -3.14 7.83 -6.82
CA THR A 6 -1.97 8.45 -7.44
C THR A 6 -2.38 9.49 -8.46
N THR A 7 -1.49 10.44 -8.73
CA THR A 7 -1.71 11.44 -9.78
C THR A 7 -1.92 10.75 -11.12
N THR A 8 -2.96 11.18 -11.85
CA THR A 8 -3.26 10.70 -13.20
C THR A 8 -2.33 11.32 -14.22
N GLN A 9 -2.23 10.70 -15.42
CA GLN A 9 -1.46 11.27 -16.53
C GLN A 9 -1.99 12.66 -16.93
N GLU A 10 -3.31 12.84 -16.95
CA GLU A 10 -3.94 14.13 -17.25
C GLU A 10 -3.59 15.19 -16.19
N ALA A 11 -3.58 14.82 -14.91
CA ALA A 11 -3.14 15.72 -13.84
C ALA A 11 -1.67 16.11 -13.98
N MET A 12 -0.78 15.16 -14.35
CA MET A 12 0.64 15.44 -14.59
C MET A 12 0.82 16.41 -15.76
N GLU A 13 0.13 16.19 -16.88
CA GLU A 13 0.19 17.07 -18.05
C GLU A 13 -0.29 18.49 -17.72
N ARG A 14 -1.36 18.62 -16.92
CA ARG A 14 -1.92 19.91 -16.50
C ARG A 14 -1.01 20.66 -15.53
N THR A 15 -0.36 19.97 -14.60
CA THR A 15 0.49 20.56 -13.55
C THR A 15 1.96 20.69 -13.97
N GLY A 16 2.37 20.03 -15.08
CA GLY A 16 3.76 19.96 -15.49
C GLY A 16 4.60 19.03 -14.61
N ALA A 17 3.97 18.15 -13.84
CA ALA A 17 4.69 17.15 -13.05
C ALA A 17 5.30 16.09 -13.98
N ASP A 18 6.52 15.66 -13.66
CA ASP A 18 7.30 14.71 -14.45
C ASP A 18 7.23 13.27 -13.92
N HIS A 19 6.52 13.05 -12.80
CA HIS A 19 6.38 11.76 -12.17
C HIS A 19 5.04 11.59 -11.45
N THR A 20 4.62 10.34 -11.31
CA THR A 20 3.41 9.96 -10.57
C THR A 20 3.70 9.99 -9.07
N GLU A 21 2.83 10.59 -8.29
CA GLU A 21 2.91 10.69 -6.83
C GLU A 21 1.70 10.05 -6.16
N VAL A 22 1.91 9.49 -4.96
CA VAL A 22 0.82 9.08 -4.06
C VAL A 22 0.29 10.33 -3.36
N TRP A 23 -0.94 10.71 -3.65
CA TRP A 23 -1.58 11.88 -3.04
C TRP A 23 -2.62 11.52 -1.98
N ALA A 24 -3.11 10.27 -1.98
CA ALA A 24 -3.94 9.75 -0.91
C ALA A 24 -3.66 8.28 -0.63
N TRP A 25 -3.94 7.86 0.59
CA TRP A 25 -3.93 6.46 1.00
C TRP A 25 -5.03 6.18 2.01
N ALA A 26 -5.48 4.94 2.01
CA ALA A 26 -6.42 4.45 3.00
C ALA A 26 -5.93 3.11 3.56
N ILE A 27 -6.16 2.87 4.85
CA ILE A 27 -5.94 1.58 5.49
C ILE A 27 -7.09 1.24 6.42
N CYS A 28 -7.58 0.00 6.33
CA CYS A 28 -8.61 -0.54 7.20
C CYS A 28 -8.06 -1.76 7.94
N PRO A 29 -8.03 -1.76 9.29
CA PRO A 29 -7.67 -2.94 10.08
C PRO A 29 -8.67 -4.09 9.88
N ILE A 30 -8.23 -5.33 10.08
CA ILE A 30 -9.08 -6.52 10.08
C ILE A 30 -8.82 -7.29 11.39
N PRO A 31 -9.85 -7.64 12.17
CA PRO A 31 -11.28 -7.39 11.94
C PRO A 31 -11.67 -5.92 12.16
N CYS A 32 -12.64 -5.45 11.37
CA CYS A 32 -13.26 -4.14 11.54
C CYS A 32 -14.78 -4.30 11.45
N ASN A 33 -15.52 -3.33 11.97
CA ASN A 33 -16.98 -3.32 11.87
C ASN A 33 -17.47 -2.82 10.51
N TYR A 34 -16.56 -2.54 9.59
CA TYR A 34 -16.79 -1.97 8.25
C TYR A 34 -17.53 -0.62 8.30
N GLU A 35 -17.33 0.13 9.37
CA GLU A 35 -17.80 1.49 9.48
C GLU A 35 -16.73 2.46 8.96
N GLN A 36 -17.14 3.59 8.40
CA GLN A 36 -16.21 4.57 7.85
C GLN A 36 -15.15 5.05 8.85
N ARG A 37 -15.47 5.08 10.14
CA ARG A 37 -14.54 5.42 11.22
C ARG A 37 -13.39 4.41 11.43
N ASP A 38 -13.52 3.21 10.88
CA ASP A 38 -12.47 2.17 10.98
C ASP A 38 -11.38 2.36 9.92
N VAL A 39 -11.60 3.28 8.97
CA VAL A 39 -10.65 3.57 7.91
C VAL A 39 -9.79 4.75 8.32
N VAL A 40 -8.48 4.57 8.26
CA VAL A 40 -7.52 5.67 8.42
C VAL A 40 -7.11 6.15 7.04
N ILE A 41 -7.11 7.45 6.83
CA ILE A 41 -6.78 8.10 5.56
C ILE A 41 -5.63 9.07 5.77
N GLY A 42 -4.78 9.22 4.78
CA GLY A 42 -3.72 10.22 4.73
C GLY A 42 -3.41 10.64 3.30
N ASN A 43 -2.50 11.59 3.14
CA ASN A 43 -2.34 12.37 1.91
C ASN A 43 -0.94 12.31 1.28
N SER A 44 -0.08 11.40 1.70
CA SER A 44 1.24 11.23 1.09
C SER A 44 1.84 9.87 1.43
N LEU A 45 2.76 9.40 0.61
CA LEU A 45 3.50 8.18 0.86
C LEU A 45 4.32 8.26 2.17
N ASP A 46 4.92 9.41 2.47
CA ASP A 46 5.64 9.62 3.72
C ASP A 46 4.74 9.42 4.93
N SER A 47 3.55 10.03 4.92
CA SER A 47 2.58 9.89 6.01
C SER A 47 2.10 8.44 6.18
N PHE A 48 1.94 7.68 5.08
CA PHE A 48 1.63 6.25 5.12
C PHE A 48 2.75 5.45 5.80
N MET A 49 3.99 5.67 5.38
CA MET A 49 5.13 4.93 5.92
C MET A 49 5.40 5.28 7.39
N GLU A 50 5.18 6.53 7.80
CA GLU A 50 5.24 6.93 9.20
C GLU A 50 4.12 6.30 10.03
N TRP A 51 2.90 6.27 9.49
CA TRP A 51 1.78 5.60 10.12
C TRP A 51 2.08 4.11 10.33
N CYS A 52 2.59 3.42 9.30
CA CYS A 52 2.99 2.02 9.39
C CYS A 52 4.02 1.79 10.50
N LYS A 53 5.08 2.60 10.55
CA LYS A 53 6.13 2.49 11.58
C LYS A 53 5.60 2.68 13.00
N LYS A 54 4.58 3.52 13.17
CA LYS A 54 4.01 3.88 14.47
C LYS A 54 2.99 2.85 14.95
N ASN A 55 2.20 2.28 14.04
CA ASN A 55 1.00 1.53 14.38
C ASN A 55 1.08 0.03 14.09
N LEU A 56 1.97 -0.40 13.18
CA LEU A 56 2.15 -1.82 12.88
C LEU A 56 3.15 -2.46 13.85
N HIS A 57 2.90 -3.72 14.16
CA HIS A 57 3.69 -4.55 15.04
C HIS A 57 4.42 -5.65 14.27
N GLU A 58 5.28 -6.40 14.97
CA GLU A 58 5.91 -7.60 14.44
C GLU A 58 4.83 -8.58 13.93
N ASP A 59 5.05 -9.12 12.74
CA ASP A 59 4.20 -10.08 12.06
C ASP A 59 2.87 -9.53 11.50
N ASP A 60 2.59 -8.23 11.63
CA ASP A 60 1.42 -7.65 10.97
C ASP A 60 1.53 -7.76 9.44
N ILE A 61 0.39 -8.01 8.80
CA ILE A 61 0.30 -8.09 7.34
C ILE A 61 -0.66 -7.01 6.83
N VAL A 62 -0.15 -6.18 5.93
CA VAL A 62 -0.95 -5.20 5.20
C VAL A 62 -1.19 -5.72 3.79
N PHE A 63 -2.43 -5.99 3.45
CA PHE A 63 -2.81 -6.44 2.11
C PHE A 63 -3.07 -5.25 1.19
N PHE A 64 -2.49 -5.31 0.00
CA PHE A 64 -2.87 -4.51 -1.16
C PHE A 64 -3.46 -5.43 -2.22
N HIS A 65 -4.36 -4.92 -3.05
CA HIS A 65 -4.86 -5.65 -4.20
C HIS A 65 -4.11 -5.20 -5.46
N ASN A 66 -3.24 -6.06 -5.98
CA ASN A 66 -2.23 -5.75 -7.00
C ASN A 66 -1.04 -4.94 -6.44
N LEU A 67 -0.39 -5.47 -5.42
CA LEU A 67 0.78 -4.86 -4.76
C LEU A 67 1.89 -4.42 -5.74
N THR A 68 1.95 -4.96 -6.95
CA THR A 68 2.97 -4.56 -7.93
C THR A 68 2.94 -3.07 -8.20
N PHE A 69 1.75 -2.48 -8.29
CA PHE A 69 1.59 -1.05 -8.51
C PHE A 69 1.95 -0.27 -7.23
N ASP A 70 1.21 -0.47 -6.14
CA ASP A 70 1.41 0.26 -4.88
C ASP A 70 2.79 -0.01 -4.27
N GLY A 71 3.26 -1.24 -4.37
CA GLY A 71 4.56 -1.66 -3.88
C GLY A 71 5.74 -0.99 -4.58
N SER A 72 5.57 -0.51 -5.82
CA SER A 72 6.61 0.25 -6.52
C SER A 72 6.91 1.58 -5.83
N PHE A 73 5.89 2.27 -5.33
CA PHE A 73 6.05 3.51 -4.55
C PHE A 73 6.71 3.23 -3.20
N ILE A 74 6.25 2.17 -2.50
CA ILE A 74 6.86 1.75 -1.22
C ILE A 74 8.33 1.39 -1.43
N MET A 75 8.66 0.65 -2.49
CA MET A 75 10.03 0.28 -2.82
C MET A 75 10.90 1.51 -3.10
N SER A 76 10.41 2.45 -3.91
CA SER A 76 11.09 3.72 -4.17
C SER A 76 11.37 4.48 -2.87
N TRP A 77 10.38 4.55 -1.99
CA TRP A 77 10.52 5.17 -0.68
C TRP A 77 11.60 4.48 0.17
N LEU A 78 11.60 3.16 0.25
CA LEU A 78 12.59 2.39 1.00
C LEU A 78 14.01 2.66 0.50
N LEU A 79 14.21 2.65 -0.82
CA LEU A 79 15.52 2.92 -1.43
C LEU A 79 16.00 4.35 -1.12
N ASN A 80 15.13 5.33 -1.25
CA ASN A 80 15.44 6.73 -0.97
C ASN A 80 15.76 7.00 0.52
N HIS A 81 15.23 6.14 1.41
CA HIS A 81 15.48 6.24 2.86
C HIS A 81 16.61 5.31 3.34
N GLY A 82 17.40 4.76 2.42
CA GLY A 82 18.61 3.99 2.74
C GLY A 82 18.33 2.59 3.30
N TYR A 83 17.17 2.02 3.00
CA TYR A 83 16.89 0.61 3.31
C TYR A 83 17.69 -0.29 2.38
N LYS A 84 18.15 -1.42 2.89
CA LYS A 84 18.93 -2.41 2.14
C LYS A 84 18.15 -3.70 1.99
N GLN A 85 18.28 -4.33 0.83
CA GLN A 85 17.68 -5.63 0.59
C GLN A 85 18.47 -6.70 1.34
N GLU A 86 17.82 -7.30 2.32
CA GLU A 86 18.35 -8.44 3.07
C GLU A 86 17.18 -9.35 3.43
N LYS A 87 17.42 -10.66 3.48
CA LYS A 87 16.36 -11.60 3.89
C LYS A 87 15.90 -11.28 5.31
N CYS A 88 14.74 -10.71 5.41
CA CYS A 88 14.01 -10.47 6.66
C CYS A 88 13.31 -11.76 7.09
N GLY A 89 14.07 -12.70 7.69
CA GLY A 89 13.44 -13.89 8.28
C GLY A 89 12.66 -13.52 9.53
N TRP A 90 11.47 -14.07 9.72
CA TRP A 90 10.60 -13.91 10.87
C TRP A 90 11.27 -14.16 12.24
N LYS A 91 12.47 -14.77 12.25
CA LYS A 91 13.19 -15.13 13.46
C LYS A 91 14.42 -14.27 13.77
N ASN A 92 14.80 -13.33 12.91
CA ASN A 92 16.00 -12.51 13.11
C ASN A 92 15.64 -11.13 13.65
N LYS A 93 15.90 -10.92 14.93
CA LYS A 93 15.48 -9.76 15.73
C LYS A 93 16.21 -8.43 15.47
N LYS A 94 17.00 -8.29 14.40
CA LYS A 94 17.75 -7.06 14.10
C LYS A 94 17.56 -6.63 12.66
N HIS A 95 16.34 -6.22 12.33
CA HIS A 95 16.01 -5.70 11.01
C HIS A 95 15.87 -4.18 11.02
N PHE A 96 16.97 -3.50 11.24
CA PHE A 96 16.96 -2.05 11.18
C PHE A 96 17.26 -1.57 9.76
N ARG A 97 16.29 -0.92 9.12
CA ARG A 97 16.37 -0.41 7.74
C ARG A 97 16.70 -1.48 6.69
N ASN A 98 16.12 -2.67 6.85
CA ASN A 98 16.22 -3.74 5.87
C ASN A 98 14.84 -4.03 5.27
N TYR A 99 14.83 -4.51 4.04
CA TYR A 99 13.63 -5.05 3.41
C TYR A 99 13.94 -6.36 2.71
N ASP A 100 12.94 -7.21 2.54
CA ASP A 100 12.99 -8.43 1.77
C ASP A 100 11.83 -8.44 0.78
N LEU A 101 12.17 -8.60 -0.51
CA LEU A 101 11.21 -8.62 -1.59
C LEU A 101 11.10 -10.02 -2.15
N LEU A 102 9.89 -10.59 -2.09
CA LEU A 102 9.53 -11.78 -2.85
C LEU A 102 8.79 -11.34 -4.11
N ALA A 103 9.46 -11.49 -5.25
CA ALA A 103 8.91 -11.18 -6.57
C ALA A 103 8.95 -12.41 -7.46
N GLY A 104 7.91 -12.59 -8.27
CA GLY A 104 7.89 -13.62 -9.33
C GLY A 104 8.53 -13.10 -10.60
N SER A 105 9.14 -14.00 -11.39
CA SER A 105 9.85 -13.66 -12.65
C SER A 105 8.96 -13.02 -13.73
N MET A 106 7.62 -13.14 -13.64
CA MET A 106 6.67 -12.61 -14.62
C MET A 106 5.45 -11.92 -14.01
N ALA A 107 5.30 -11.91 -12.70
CA ALA A 107 4.04 -11.56 -12.05
C ALA A 107 4.12 -10.41 -11.04
N GLY A 108 5.23 -9.69 -10.99
CA GLY A 108 5.37 -8.58 -10.05
C GLY A 108 5.55 -9.01 -8.59
N PHE A 109 5.22 -8.15 -7.68
CA PHE A 109 5.45 -8.37 -6.25
C PHE A 109 4.43 -9.32 -5.65
N TYR A 110 4.92 -10.31 -4.88
CA TYR A 110 4.09 -11.16 -4.01
C TYR A 110 4.03 -10.60 -2.60
N SER A 111 5.18 -10.24 -2.06
CA SER A 111 5.26 -9.63 -0.75
C SER A 111 6.52 -8.78 -0.60
N LEU A 112 6.42 -7.77 0.24
CA LEU A 112 7.51 -6.89 0.63
C LEU A 112 7.54 -6.82 2.16
N THR A 113 8.57 -7.39 2.77
CA THR A 113 8.75 -7.36 4.23
C THR A 113 9.67 -6.20 4.60
N MET A 114 9.28 -5.41 5.58
CA MET A 114 10.02 -4.24 6.04
C MET A 114 10.43 -4.40 7.50
N GLY A 115 11.73 -4.25 7.79
CA GLY A 115 12.27 -4.30 9.13
C GLY A 115 12.12 -2.97 9.89
N MET A 116 11.69 -3.04 11.17
CA MET A 116 11.47 -1.88 12.05
C MET A 116 12.43 -1.82 13.25
N GLY A 117 13.50 -2.57 13.22
CA GLY A 117 14.47 -2.64 14.32
C GLY A 117 14.19 -3.74 15.35
N LYS A 118 13.00 -3.86 15.89
CA LYS A 118 12.61 -4.91 16.85
C LYS A 118 11.79 -6.04 16.24
N GLY A 119 11.40 -5.90 14.99
CA GLY A 119 10.57 -6.85 14.26
C GLY A 119 10.42 -6.41 12.81
N ALA A 120 9.57 -7.09 12.08
CA ALA A 120 9.25 -6.77 10.71
C ALA A 120 7.74 -6.95 10.48
N PHE A 121 7.16 -6.15 9.61
CA PHE A 121 5.82 -6.34 9.08
C PHE A 121 5.86 -6.56 7.57
N ARG A 122 4.77 -6.99 6.98
CA ARG A 122 4.72 -7.38 5.58
C ARG A 122 3.61 -6.68 4.82
N PHE A 123 3.94 -6.17 3.65
CA PHE A 123 2.98 -5.87 2.59
C PHE A 123 2.79 -7.12 1.73
N GLN A 124 1.57 -7.50 1.44
CA GLN A 124 1.26 -8.73 0.69
C GLN A 124 0.20 -8.49 -0.38
N ASP A 125 0.38 -9.13 -1.53
CA ASP A 125 -0.56 -9.04 -2.64
C ASP A 125 -1.76 -9.97 -2.44
N SER A 126 -2.94 -9.40 -2.22
CA SER A 126 -4.18 -10.16 -2.12
C SER A 126 -4.68 -10.68 -3.48
N ALA A 127 -4.30 -10.06 -4.59
CA ALA A 127 -4.65 -10.55 -5.92
C ALA A 127 -3.98 -11.91 -6.24
N LYS A 128 -2.90 -12.27 -5.53
CA LYS A 128 -2.29 -13.60 -5.62
C LYS A 128 -3.05 -14.67 -4.84
N LEU A 129 -3.90 -14.26 -3.92
CA LEU A 129 -4.80 -15.16 -3.17
C LEU A 129 -6.17 -15.27 -3.85
N LEU A 130 -6.67 -14.14 -4.37
CA LEU A 130 -7.93 -14.02 -5.08
C LEU A 130 -7.67 -13.32 -6.41
N ALA A 131 -7.52 -14.09 -7.48
CA ALA A 131 -7.16 -13.60 -8.82
C ALA A 131 -8.35 -12.94 -9.55
N PHE A 132 -9.11 -12.11 -8.85
CA PHE A 132 -10.25 -11.34 -9.35
C PHE A 132 -10.04 -9.87 -9.07
N THR A 133 -10.62 -9.00 -9.87
CA THR A 133 -10.64 -7.57 -9.57
C THR A 133 -11.49 -7.28 -8.32
N VAL A 134 -11.24 -6.16 -7.65
CA VAL A 134 -12.06 -5.73 -6.50
C VAL A 134 -13.54 -5.61 -6.88
N TYR A 135 -13.82 -5.19 -8.12
CA TYR A 135 -15.20 -5.14 -8.65
C TYR A 135 -15.82 -6.54 -8.72
N GLU A 136 -15.15 -7.50 -9.35
CA GLU A 136 -15.63 -8.89 -9.49
C GLU A 136 -15.81 -9.56 -8.13
N ILE A 137 -14.92 -9.30 -7.17
CA ILE A 137 -15.07 -9.75 -5.78
C ILE A 137 -16.35 -9.18 -5.18
N GLY A 138 -16.57 -7.86 -5.33
CA GLY A 138 -17.78 -7.19 -4.84
C GLY A 138 -19.07 -7.77 -5.41
N GLU A 139 -19.11 -8.05 -6.70
CA GLU A 139 -20.26 -8.69 -7.37
C GLU A 139 -20.47 -10.14 -6.90
N SER A 140 -19.40 -10.94 -6.90
CA SER A 140 -19.48 -12.37 -6.58
C SER A 140 -19.91 -12.63 -5.14
N PHE A 141 -19.43 -11.80 -4.21
CA PHE A 141 -19.77 -11.91 -2.78
C PHE A 141 -20.96 -11.04 -2.37
N GLN A 142 -21.59 -10.33 -3.31
CA GLN A 142 -22.76 -9.46 -3.08
C GLN A 142 -22.52 -8.48 -1.92
N THR A 143 -21.35 -7.86 -1.91
CA THR A 143 -21.00 -6.92 -0.84
C THR A 143 -21.92 -5.70 -0.85
N LYS A 144 -22.26 -5.19 0.35
CA LYS A 144 -23.12 -3.99 0.49
C LYS A 144 -22.49 -2.73 -0.10
N VAL A 145 -21.16 -2.65 -0.01
CA VAL A 145 -20.37 -1.54 -0.57
C VAL A 145 -19.60 -2.09 -1.76
N ARG A 146 -19.69 -1.41 -2.89
CA ARG A 146 -19.00 -1.75 -4.12
C ARG A 146 -17.90 -0.73 -4.40
N LYS A 147 -16.93 -1.13 -5.22
CA LYS A 147 -15.92 -0.19 -5.71
C LYS A 147 -16.63 0.96 -6.44
N SER A 148 -16.46 2.19 -5.95
CA SER A 148 -16.86 3.42 -6.64
C SER A 148 -15.67 4.01 -7.38
N LEU A 149 -15.95 4.83 -8.39
CA LEU A 149 -14.92 5.62 -9.05
C LEU A 149 -14.71 6.90 -8.24
N ILE A 150 -13.47 7.28 -8.03
CA ILE A 150 -13.12 8.59 -7.51
C ILE A 150 -13.26 9.59 -8.65
N ASP A 151 -13.86 10.74 -8.34
CA ASP A 151 -13.88 11.86 -9.27
C ASP A 151 -12.52 12.57 -9.23
N TYR A 152 -11.61 12.13 -10.09
CA TYR A 152 -10.26 12.69 -10.17
C TYR A 152 -10.22 14.14 -10.63
N ASP A 153 -11.28 14.66 -11.24
CA ASP A 153 -11.37 16.07 -11.63
C ASP A 153 -11.53 16.99 -10.42
N VAL A 154 -12.11 16.45 -9.34
CA VAL A 154 -12.33 17.18 -8.08
C VAL A 154 -11.21 16.94 -7.07
N HIS A 155 -10.58 15.74 -7.08
CA HIS A 155 -9.69 15.27 -6.01
C HIS A 155 -8.27 14.93 -6.49
N ASP A 156 -7.73 15.67 -7.44
CA ASP A 156 -6.42 15.38 -8.02
C ASP A 156 -5.23 16.01 -7.28
N LYS A 157 -5.48 16.71 -6.18
CA LYS A 157 -4.44 17.41 -5.41
C LYS A 157 -4.29 16.87 -4.00
N ALA A 158 -3.05 16.64 -3.60
CA ALA A 158 -2.71 16.30 -2.23
C ALA A 158 -3.23 17.39 -1.27
N GLY A 159 -4.02 16.97 -0.26
CA GLY A 159 -4.51 17.84 0.80
C GLY A 159 -5.92 18.42 0.62
N GLU A 160 -6.67 17.98 -0.34
CA GLU A 160 -8.08 18.41 -0.56
C GLU A 160 -9.13 17.52 0.15
N PHE A 161 -8.75 16.80 1.23
CA PHE A 161 -9.67 15.99 2.06
C PHE A 161 -9.91 16.63 3.41
#